data_36f344b7b6add73679b3f49aa9693281
#
_entry.id   36f344b7b6add73679b3f49aa9693281
#
_cell.length_a   1.000
_cell.length_b   1.000
_cell.length_c   1.000
_cell.angle_alpha   90.00
_cell.angle_beta   90.00
_cell.angle_gamma   90.00
#
_symmetry.space_group_name_H-M   'P 1'
#
loop_
_entity.id
_entity.type
_entity.pdbx_description
1 polymer ?
#
loop_
_entity_poly.entity_id
_entity_poly.type
_entity_poly.pdbx_seq_one_letter_code
_entity_poly.pdbx_strand_id
1 'polypeptide(L)'
;MPKERGTYSLVLSIAILLLVIGLYGFFHSPLFTVQDIQAQGSSYPVEKLASIAGIEMGTSLLRVDVDHAMRRLEEEPIVSRAIVRRHLPDTVYIDVEEHVPVGIVPLGSEFWGVAVDGTVLGRIDMNGISLPIITGADPASLVVGRKNLAELILATSIIDALPAGVIDSVSEVNVSKRDGLRLISRELVEFHLGDPGRMTEKLQVVAAFLPRLHSLGSSAYVIVDVSSPERPVVRKSP
;
A
#
# COMPACT_ATOMS: atom_id res chain seq x y z
N MET A 1 -73.76 -9.39 13.72
CA MET A 1 -72.86 -8.28 13.47
C MET A 1 -71.46 -8.78 13.06
N PRO A 2 -71.18 -9.30 11.85
CA PRO A 2 -69.82 -9.61 11.37
C PRO A 2 -69.40 -8.87 10.13
N LYS A 3 -70.16 -7.84 9.65
CA LYS A 3 -69.83 -7.17 8.33
C LYS A 3 -68.80 -6.08 8.39
N GLU A 4 -68.50 -5.52 9.55
CA GLU A 4 -67.53 -4.40 9.66
C GLU A 4 -66.07 -4.82 9.63
N ARG A 5 -65.70 -6.00 10.14
CA ARG A 5 -64.33 -6.50 10.17
C ARG A 5 -63.71 -6.73 8.78
N GLY A 6 -64.55 -7.10 7.81
CA GLY A 6 -64.10 -7.31 6.42
C GLY A 6 -63.74 -6.00 5.70
N THR A 7 -64.48 -4.94 5.99
CA THR A 7 -64.26 -3.62 5.36
C THR A 7 -63.00 -2.97 5.89
N TYR A 8 -62.71 -3.06 7.20
CA TYR A 8 -61.48 -2.55 7.78
C TYR A 8 -60.23 -3.29 7.28
N SER A 9 -60.34 -4.63 7.12
CA SER A 9 -59.19 -5.42 6.58
C SER A 9 -58.93 -5.09 5.11
N LEU A 10 -59.95 -4.84 4.29
CA LEU A 10 -59.79 -4.44 2.90
C LEU A 10 -59.17 -3.05 2.79
N VAL A 11 -59.63 -2.07 3.57
CA VAL A 11 -59.09 -0.71 3.59
C VAL A 11 -57.63 -0.72 4.04
N LEU A 12 -57.31 -1.52 5.08
CA LEU A 12 -55.93 -1.67 5.56
C LEU A 12 -55.04 -2.29 4.49
N SER A 13 -55.50 -3.32 3.79
CA SER A 13 -54.72 -3.96 2.70
C SER A 13 -54.47 -3.01 1.55
N ILE A 14 -55.43 -2.18 1.16
CA ILE A 14 -55.27 -1.15 0.12
C ILE A 14 -54.28 -0.08 0.58
N ALA A 15 -54.40 0.36 1.84
CA ALA A 15 -53.49 1.37 2.39
C ALA A 15 -52.01 0.87 2.40
N ILE A 16 -51.81 -0.39 2.81
CA ILE A 16 -50.48 -1.04 2.78
C ILE A 16 -49.98 -1.17 1.34
N LEU A 17 -50.83 -1.57 0.41
CA LEU A 17 -50.47 -1.69 -1.00
C LEU A 17 -50.02 -0.32 -1.58
N LEU A 18 -50.80 0.73 -1.31
CA LEU A 18 -50.45 2.09 -1.75
C LEU A 18 -49.16 2.61 -1.10
N LEU A 19 -48.93 2.28 0.16
CA LEU A 19 -47.69 2.60 0.87
C LEU A 19 -46.50 1.91 0.20
N VAL A 20 -46.63 0.61 -0.10
CA VAL A 20 -45.57 -0.15 -0.78
C VAL A 20 -45.29 0.39 -2.17
N ILE A 21 -46.32 0.72 -2.95
CA ILE A 21 -46.15 1.33 -4.28
C ILE A 21 -45.50 2.71 -4.16
N GLY A 22 -45.93 3.53 -3.18
CA GLY A 22 -45.33 4.84 -2.92
C GLY A 22 -43.87 4.76 -2.53
N LEU A 23 -43.51 3.84 -1.61
CA LEU A 23 -42.12 3.58 -1.22
C LEU A 23 -41.28 3.05 -2.41
N TYR A 24 -41.84 2.11 -3.18
CA TYR A 24 -41.17 1.61 -4.37
C TYR A 24 -40.86 2.72 -5.37
N GLY A 25 -41.86 3.57 -5.68
CA GLY A 25 -41.67 4.72 -6.57
C GLY A 25 -40.69 5.75 -6.02
N PHE A 26 -40.70 5.98 -4.71
CA PHE A 26 -39.76 6.90 -4.05
C PHE A 26 -38.31 6.43 -4.18
N PHE A 27 -38.03 5.16 -3.88
CA PHE A 27 -36.66 4.61 -3.99
C PHE A 27 -36.21 4.39 -5.42
N HIS A 28 -37.12 4.37 -6.40
CA HIS A 28 -36.79 4.32 -7.83
C HIS A 28 -36.87 5.70 -8.51
N SER A 29 -37.05 6.75 -7.72
CA SER A 29 -37.05 8.14 -8.21
C SER A 29 -35.65 8.52 -8.72
N PRO A 30 -35.56 9.40 -9.74
CA PRO A 30 -34.30 10.02 -10.18
C PRO A 30 -33.55 10.77 -9.06
N LEU A 31 -34.21 11.05 -7.93
CA LEU A 31 -33.57 11.64 -6.75
C LEU A 31 -32.46 10.78 -6.14
N PHE A 32 -32.49 9.46 -6.35
CA PHE A 32 -31.49 8.53 -5.85
C PHE A 32 -30.58 7.99 -6.94
N THR A 33 -30.21 8.84 -7.89
CA THR A 33 -29.19 8.54 -8.90
C THR A 33 -27.88 9.25 -8.58
N VAL A 34 -26.75 8.64 -8.91
CA VAL A 34 -25.42 9.25 -8.73
C VAL A 34 -25.32 10.50 -9.62
N GLN A 35 -25.30 11.67 -9.00
CA GLN A 35 -25.14 12.97 -9.67
C GLN A 35 -23.78 13.60 -9.37
N ASP A 36 -23.17 13.24 -8.24
CA ASP A 36 -21.87 13.74 -7.82
C ASP A 36 -20.98 12.59 -7.31
N ILE A 37 -19.70 12.65 -7.67
CA ILE A 37 -18.68 11.75 -7.17
C ILE A 37 -17.53 12.60 -6.65
N GLN A 38 -17.25 12.47 -5.36
CA GLN A 38 -16.15 13.16 -4.69
C GLN A 38 -15.08 12.16 -4.30
N ALA A 39 -13.83 12.48 -4.64
CA ALA A 39 -12.70 11.64 -4.28
C ALA A 39 -11.61 12.47 -3.60
N GLN A 40 -10.92 11.84 -2.64
CA GLN A 40 -9.77 12.42 -1.96
C GLN A 40 -8.71 11.36 -1.66
N GLY A 41 -7.49 11.83 -1.37
CA GLY A 41 -6.38 10.97 -0.94
C GLY A 41 -5.64 10.24 -2.06
N SER A 42 -5.92 10.56 -3.34
CA SER A 42 -5.25 9.95 -4.48
C SER A 42 -4.70 10.99 -5.45
N SER A 43 -3.59 10.65 -6.11
CA SER A 43 -3.03 11.38 -7.25
C SER A 43 -3.86 11.19 -8.54
N TYR A 44 -4.74 10.19 -8.57
CA TYR A 44 -5.64 9.96 -9.72
C TYR A 44 -6.80 10.95 -9.72
N PRO A 45 -7.20 11.46 -10.90
CA PRO A 45 -8.40 12.29 -11.03
C PRO A 45 -9.66 11.48 -10.68
N VAL A 46 -10.70 12.18 -10.22
CA VAL A 46 -11.97 11.60 -9.75
C VAL A 46 -12.59 10.68 -10.80
N GLU A 47 -12.55 11.08 -12.07
CA GLU A 47 -13.13 10.33 -13.19
C GLU A 47 -12.44 8.99 -13.39
N LYS A 48 -11.12 8.95 -13.18
CA LYS A 48 -10.35 7.70 -13.24
C LYS A 48 -10.73 6.77 -12.09
N LEU A 49 -10.80 7.30 -10.86
CA LEU A 49 -11.21 6.51 -9.69
C LEU A 49 -12.63 5.97 -9.84
N ALA A 50 -13.57 6.79 -10.32
CA ALA A 50 -14.94 6.36 -10.59
C ALA A 50 -14.99 5.23 -11.63
N SER A 51 -14.20 5.35 -12.70
CA SER A 51 -14.10 4.33 -13.75
C SER A 51 -13.53 3.01 -13.20
N ILE A 52 -12.46 3.07 -12.41
CA ILE A 52 -11.88 1.89 -11.75
C ILE A 52 -12.91 1.26 -10.81
N ALA A 53 -13.56 2.05 -9.98
CA ALA A 53 -14.61 1.61 -9.06
C ALA A 53 -15.85 1.02 -9.76
N GLY A 54 -16.01 1.29 -11.06
CA GLY A 54 -17.20 0.89 -11.83
C GLY A 54 -18.45 1.68 -11.43
N ILE A 55 -18.27 2.95 -11.03
CA ILE A 55 -19.35 3.84 -10.63
C ILE A 55 -19.62 4.80 -11.78
N GLU A 56 -20.84 4.74 -12.32
CA GLU A 56 -21.27 5.60 -13.44
C GLU A 56 -22.28 6.63 -12.97
N MET A 57 -22.14 7.85 -13.47
CA MET A 57 -23.13 8.90 -13.26
C MET A 57 -24.51 8.49 -13.81
N GLY A 58 -25.56 8.85 -13.10
CA GLY A 58 -26.94 8.54 -13.49
C GLY A 58 -27.41 7.13 -13.10
N THR A 59 -26.54 6.27 -12.57
CA THR A 59 -26.95 4.97 -12.00
C THR A 59 -27.63 5.14 -10.67
N SER A 60 -28.48 4.18 -10.27
CA SER A 60 -29.13 4.23 -8.94
C SER A 60 -28.08 4.12 -7.84
N LEU A 61 -28.00 5.14 -6.97
CA LEU A 61 -27.11 5.17 -5.81
C LEU A 61 -27.27 3.95 -4.91
N LEU A 62 -28.49 3.45 -4.77
CA LEU A 62 -28.80 2.29 -3.95
C LEU A 62 -28.26 0.98 -4.53
N ARG A 63 -28.01 0.93 -5.83
CA ARG A 63 -27.46 -0.24 -6.55
C ARG A 63 -25.93 -0.21 -6.67
N VAL A 64 -25.28 0.87 -6.30
CA VAL A 64 -23.81 0.93 -6.29
C VAL A 64 -23.29 -0.10 -5.29
N ASP A 65 -22.58 -1.12 -5.74
CA ASP A 65 -21.93 -2.11 -4.88
C ASP A 65 -20.64 -1.52 -4.34
N VAL A 66 -20.69 -0.97 -3.12
CA VAL A 66 -19.55 -0.30 -2.48
C VAL A 66 -18.41 -1.27 -2.18
N ASP A 67 -18.73 -2.52 -1.82
CA ASP A 67 -17.70 -3.51 -1.50
C ASP A 67 -16.97 -3.96 -2.76
N HIS A 68 -17.68 -4.09 -3.88
CA HIS A 68 -17.07 -4.39 -5.17
C HIS A 68 -16.21 -3.21 -5.68
N ALA A 69 -16.71 -1.99 -5.51
CA ALA A 69 -15.97 -0.77 -5.88
C ALA A 69 -14.67 -0.64 -5.07
N MET A 70 -14.71 -0.87 -3.75
CA MET A 70 -13.51 -0.88 -2.90
C MET A 70 -12.49 -1.91 -3.36
N ARG A 71 -12.90 -3.16 -3.58
CA ARG A 71 -11.98 -4.21 -4.08
C ARG A 71 -11.33 -3.83 -5.40
N ARG A 72 -12.07 -3.29 -6.36
CA ARG A 72 -11.52 -2.86 -7.65
C ARG A 72 -10.50 -1.73 -7.51
N LEU A 73 -10.74 -0.79 -6.60
CA LEU A 73 -9.77 0.27 -6.30
C LEU A 73 -8.51 -0.30 -5.64
N GLU A 74 -8.64 -1.26 -4.72
CA GLU A 74 -7.53 -1.90 -4.02
C GLU A 74 -6.75 -2.91 -4.89
N GLU A 75 -7.25 -3.24 -6.08
CA GLU A 75 -6.50 -3.98 -7.13
C GLU A 75 -5.49 -3.08 -7.85
N GLU A 76 -5.66 -1.74 -7.79
CA GLU A 76 -4.69 -0.81 -8.35
C GLU A 76 -3.41 -0.79 -7.51
N PRO A 77 -2.23 -0.92 -8.13
CA PRO A 77 -0.96 -1.02 -7.41
C PRO A 77 -0.66 0.15 -6.48
N ILE A 78 -1.09 1.35 -6.86
CA ILE A 78 -0.86 2.57 -6.07
C ILE A 78 -1.79 2.66 -4.85
N VAL A 79 -2.89 1.92 -4.83
CA VAL A 79 -3.91 2.01 -3.77
C VAL A 79 -3.59 1.01 -2.66
N SER A 80 -3.29 1.54 -1.48
CA SER A 80 -3.12 0.77 -0.25
C SER A 80 -4.47 0.37 0.35
N ARG A 81 -5.40 1.33 0.37
CA ARG A 81 -6.74 1.15 0.92
C ARG A 81 -7.73 2.07 0.22
N ALA A 82 -8.95 1.58 0.02
CA ALA A 82 -10.05 2.39 -0.48
C ALA A 82 -11.27 2.27 0.43
N ILE A 83 -11.99 3.37 0.62
CA ILE A 83 -13.27 3.40 1.33
C ILE A 83 -14.27 4.11 0.42
N VAL A 84 -15.32 3.40 0.03
CA VAL A 84 -16.40 3.94 -0.78
C VAL A 84 -17.67 4.05 0.06
N ARG A 85 -18.31 5.23 0.05
CA ARG A 85 -19.52 5.49 0.83
C ARG A 85 -20.57 6.15 -0.04
N ARG A 86 -21.83 5.71 0.12
CA ARG A 86 -22.99 6.39 -0.46
C ARG A 86 -23.44 7.49 0.48
N HIS A 87 -23.63 8.67 -0.06
CA HIS A 87 -24.21 9.80 0.66
C HIS A 87 -25.52 10.21 -0.02
N LEU A 88 -26.62 9.95 0.66
CA LEU A 88 -27.96 10.29 0.14
C LEU A 88 -28.09 11.81 0.01
N PRO A 89 -28.80 12.30 -1.02
CA PRO A 89 -29.59 11.49 -1.97
C PRO A 89 -28.83 10.97 -3.19
N ASP A 90 -27.67 11.53 -3.59
CA ASP A 90 -27.15 11.44 -4.95
C ASP A 90 -25.61 11.42 -5.07
N THR A 91 -24.90 11.35 -3.96
CA THR A 91 -23.43 11.49 -3.94
C THR A 91 -22.72 10.19 -3.57
N VAL A 92 -21.57 9.92 -4.20
CA VAL A 92 -20.62 8.87 -3.77
C VAL A 92 -19.32 9.53 -3.33
N TYR A 93 -18.84 9.15 -2.13
CA TYR A 93 -17.53 9.51 -1.63
C TYR A 93 -16.55 8.37 -1.80
N ILE A 94 -15.37 8.67 -2.34
CA ILE A 94 -14.25 7.75 -2.54
C ILE A 94 -13.06 8.31 -1.77
N ASP A 95 -12.71 7.68 -0.65
CA ASP A 95 -11.50 7.99 0.12
C ASP A 95 -10.43 6.96 -0.23
N VAL A 96 -9.28 7.40 -0.72
CA VAL A 96 -8.17 6.54 -1.11
C VAL A 96 -6.95 6.86 -0.27
N GLU A 97 -6.28 5.83 0.21
CA GLU A 97 -4.96 5.90 0.79
C GLU A 97 -3.98 5.27 -0.20
N GLU A 98 -2.99 6.04 -0.67
CA GLU A 98 -1.98 5.55 -1.58
C GLU A 98 -0.81 4.91 -0.85
N HIS A 99 -0.20 3.92 -1.48
CA HIS A 99 1.06 3.37 -1.02
C HIS A 99 2.17 4.41 -1.11
N VAL A 100 2.97 4.50 -0.06
CA VAL A 100 4.22 5.28 -0.06
C VAL A 100 5.37 4.31 -0.33
N PRO A 101 6.22 4.56 -1.33
CA PRO A 101 7.40 3.73 -1.58
C PRO A 101 8.40 3.88 -0.43
N VAL A 102 8.90 2.76 0.09
CA VAL A 102 9.94 2.71 1.14
C VAL A 102 11.29 2.26 0.59
N GLY A 103 11.30 1.68 -0.61
CA GLY A 103 12.49 1.25 -1.33
C GLY A 103 12.24 1.23 -2.82
N ILE A 104 13.30 0.99 -3.59
CA ILE A 104 13.26 0.92 -5.04
C ILE A 104 13.94 -0.34 -5.55
N VAL A 105 13.41 -0.94 -6.61
CA VAL A 105 14.05 -2.05 -7.32
C VAL A 105 14.48 -1.62 -8.71
N PRO A 106 15.71 -1.90 -9.15
CA PRO A 106 16.13 -1.67 -10.52
C PRO A 106 15.57 -2.76 -11.44
N LEU A 107 14.92 -2.36 -12.52
CA LEU A 107 14.44 -3.27 -13.56
C LEU A 107 14.80 -2.73 -14.95
N GLY A 108 15.80 -3.31 -15.58
CA GLY A 108 16.40 -2.79 -16.81
C GLY A 108 17.02 -1.42 -16.58
N SER A 109 16.56 -0.39 -17.30
CA SER A 109 16.97 1.00 -17.15
C SER A 109 16.06 1.84 -16.26
N GLU A 110 15.06 1.22 -15.64
CA GLU A 110 14.04 1.90 -14.83
C GLU A 110 14.16 1.54 -13.36
N PHE A 111 13.63 2.42 -12.50
CA PHE A 111 13.49 2.17 -11.07
C PHE A 111 12.01 2.08 -10.71
N TRP A 112 11.65 1.04 -9.98
CA TRP A 112 10.28 0.79 -9.56
C TRP A 112 10.17 0.89 -8.05
N GLY A 113 9.14 1.60 -7.57
CA GLY A 113 8.86 1.75 -6.16
C GLY A 113 8.36 0.45 -5.53
N VAL A 114 8.71 0.24 -4.28
CA VAL A 114 8.22 -0.88 -3.46
C VAL A 114 7.63 -0.32 -2.18
N ALA A 115 6.37 -0.68 -1.90
CA ALA A 115 5.69 -0.30 -0.67
C ALA A 115 6.13 -1.17 0.51
N VAL A 116 5.79 -0.75 1.73
CA VAL A 116 6.15 -1.46 2.97
C VAL A 116 5.67 -2.91 3.01
N ASP A 117 4.55 -3.22 2.39
CA ASP A 117 3.97 -4.57 2.27
C ASP A 117 4.61 -5.42 1.15
N GLY A 118 5.65 -4.90 0.49
CA GLY A 118 6.32 -5.54 -0.64
C GLY A 118 5.59 -5.41 -1.98
N THR A 119 4.55 -4.59 -2.07
CA THR A 119 3.85 -4.34 -3.35
C THR A 119 4.74 -3.54 -4.29
N VAL A 120 4.86 -4.01 -5.53
CA VAL A 120 5.58 -3.30 -6.60
C VAL A 120 4.65 -2.24 -7.20
N LEU A 121 4.97 -0.96 -6.99
CA LEU A 121 4.11 0.17 -7.35
C LEU A 121 4.21 0.58 -8.82
N GLY A 122 5.30 0.20 -9.48
CA GLY A 122 5.64 0.63 -10.83
C GLY A 122 6.74 1.67 -10.86
N ARG A 123 6.92 2.28 -12.03
CA ARG A 123 8.00 3.24 -12.27
C ARG A 123 7.85 4.49 -11.41
N ILE A 124 8.96 4.89 -10.80
CA ILE A 124 9.06 6.16 -10.06
C ILE A 124 10.14 7.05 -10.68
N ASP A 125 9.92 8.37 -10.58
CA ASP A 125 10.93 9.35 -10.92
C ASP A 125 11.91 9.49 -9.75
N MET A 126 13.19 9.30 -10.01
CA MET A 126 14.27 9.39 -9.01
C MET A 126 14.62 10.81 -8.59
N ASN A 127 14.05 11.83 -9.25
CA ASN A 127 14.36 13.22 -8.94
C ASN A 127 13.94 13.59 -7.51
N GLY A 128 14.93 13.84 -6.64
CA GLY A 128 14.71 14.21 -5.24
C GLY A 128 14.31 13.07 -4.31
N ILE A 129 14.30 11.82 -4.78
CA ILE A 129 13.99 10.63 -3.98
C ILE A 129 15.29 10.01 -3.46
N SER A 130 15.35 9.79 -2.14
CA SER A 130 16.51 9.23 -1.44
C SER A 130 16.10 7.92 -0.74
N LEU A 131 15.56 6.95 -1.50
CA LEU A 131 15.18 5.64 -0.98
C LEU A 131 16.27 4.61 -1.16
N PRO A 132 16.38 3.60 -0.27
CA PRO A 132 17.28 2.47 -0.43
C PRO A 132 16.95 1.65 -1.69
N ILE A 133 18.00 1.18 -2.38
CA ILE A 133 17.87 0.24 -3.49
C ILE A 133 17.73 -1.16 -2.92
N ILE A 134 16.72 -1.91 -3.36
CA ILE A 134 16.54 -3.32 -3.02
C ILE A 134 17.12 -4.15 -4.15
N THR A 135 18.07 -5.03 -3.83
CA THR A 135 18.73 -5.93 -4.79
C THR A 135 18.62 -7.37 -4.34
N GLY A 136 18.93 -8.31 -5.22
CA GLY A 136 18.93 -9.75 -4.91
C GLY A 136 17.56 -10.43 -5.03
N ALA A 137 16.48 -9.71 -5.32
CA ALA A 137 15.22 -10.29 -5.75
C ALA A 137 15.32 -10.75 -7.22
N ASP A 138 14.58 -11.81 -7.58
CA ASP A 138 14.55 -12.28 -8.96
C ASP A 138 13.81 -11.28 -9.87
N PRO A 139 14.50 -10.67 -10.85
CA PRO A 139 13.87 -9.70 -11.75
C PRO A 139 12.64 -10.23 -12.51
N ALA A 140 12.60 -11.54 -12.81
CA ALA A 140 11.48 -12.17 -13.51
C ALA A 140 10.21 -12.22 -12.63
N SER A 141 10.34 -12.08 -11.32
CA SER A 141 9.23 -12.06 -10.37
C SER A 141 8.66 -10.65 -10.14
N LEU A 142 9.36 -9.60 -10.56
CA LEU A 142 8.97 -8.21 -10.37
C LEU A 142 7.91 -7.81 -11.40
N VAL A 143 6.67 -7.74 -10.97
CA VAL A 143 5.52 -7.33 -11.79
C VAL A 143 4.73 -6.29 -11.03
N VAL A 144 4.35 -5.18 -11.70
CA VAL A 144 3.54 -4.10 -11.10
C VAL A 144 2.25 -4.69 -10.51
N GLY A 145 1.93 -4.27 -9.30
CA GLY A 145 0.77 -4.75 -8.53
C GLY A 145 0.98 -6.13 -7.89
N ARG A 146 2.12 -6.79 -8.11
CA ARG A 146 2.41 -8.05 -7.44
C ARG A 146 2.67 -7.80 -5.96
N LYS A 147 1.90 -8.50 -5.14
CA LYS A 147 1.99 -8.50 -3.67
C LYS A 147 2.66 -9.80 -3.19
N ASN A 148 3.11 -9.80 -1.95
CA ASN A 148 3.59 -11.00 -1.25
C ASN A 148 4.83 -11.68 -1.87
N LEU A 149 5.71 -10.92 -2.51
CA LEU A 149 7.02 -11.44 -2.88
C LEU A 149 7.91 -11.47 -1.64
N ALA A 150 8.27 -12.67 -1.19
CA ALA A 150 8.95 -12.89 0.10
C ALA A 150 10.26 -12.09 0.23
N GLU A 151 11.01 -11.96 -0.86
CA GLU A 151 12.25 -11.18 -0.92
C GLU A 151 11.98 -9.69 -0.71
N LEU A 152 10.91 -9.13 -1.31
CA LEU A 152 10.56 -7.72 -1.13
C LEU A 152 10.00 -7.44 0.26
N ILE A 153 9.14 -8.32 0.79
CA ILE A 153 8.64 -8.20 2.17
C ILE A 153 9.79 -8.22 3.17
N LEU A 154 10.78 -9.10 2.95
CA LEU A 154 11.96 -9.15 3.80
C LEU A 154 12.79 -7.85 3.71
N ALA A 155 13.04 -7.36 2.50
CA ALA A 155 13.77 -6.11 2.31
C ALA A 155 13.06 -4.92 2.95
N THR A 156 11.75 -4.77 2.70
CA THR A 156 10.95 -3.67 3.26
C THR A 156 10.82 -3.76 4.77
N SER A 157 10.75 -4.99 5.34
CA SER A 157 10.75 -5.17 6.80
C SER A 157 12.08 -4.76 7.44
N ILE A 158 13.20 -4.98 6.77
CA ILE A 158 14.52 -4.49 7.21
C ILE A 158 14.54 -2.96 7.16
N ILE A 159 14.07 -2.36 6.08
CA ILE A 159 14.02 -0.90 5.89
C ILE A 159 13.15 -0.25 6.97
N ASP A 160 11.94 -0.79 7.21
CA ASP A 160 10.98 -0.28 8.19
C ASP A 160 11.48 -0.39 9.63
N ALA A 161 12.27 -1.44 9.92
CA ALA A 161 12.85 -1.65 11.26
C ALA A 161 14.09 -0.78 11.52
N LEU A 162 14.63 -0.07 10.53
CA LEU A 162 15.74 0.85 10.72
C LEU A 162 15.30 2.12 11.46
N PRO A 163 16.08 2.61 12.45
CA PRO A 163 15.81 3.92 13.04
C PRO A 163 15.85 5.05 11.99
N ALA A 164 14.97 6.04 12.12
CA ALA A 164 14.84 7.15 11.16
C ALA A 164 16.18 7.85 10.82
N GLY A 165 17.07 8.02 11.80
CA GLY A 165 18.39 8.63 11.58
C GLY A 165 19.40 7.70 10.87
N VAL A 166 19.08 6.41 10.68
CA VAL A 166 19.95 5.42 10.03
C VAL A 166 19.53 5.19 8.59
N ILE A 167 18.22 5.22 8.33
CA ILE A 167 17.67 4.94 6.99
C ILE A 167 18.24 5.88 5.91
N ASP A 168 18.42 7.16 6.25
CA ASP A 168 18.97 8.17 5.33
C ASP A 168 20.42 7.87 4.92
N SER A 169 21.14 7.10 5.73
CA SER A 169 22.51 6.66 5.46
C SER A 169 22.58 5.35 4.67
N VAL A 170 21.43 4.66 4.47
CA VAL A 170 21.39 3.40 3.72
C VAL A 170 21.25 3.66 2.24
N SER A 171 22.10 3.03 1.43
CA SER A 171 22.02 3.06 -0.03
C SER A 171 21.38 1.82 -0.62
N GLU A 172 21.62 0.64 -0.01
CA GLU A 172 21.17 -0.62 -0.58
C GLU A 172 20.83 -1.64 0.51
N VAL A 173 19.76 -2.42 0.27
CA VAL A 173 19.42 -3.65 1.02
C VAL A 173 19.42 -4.80 0.04
N ASN A 174 20.38 -5.74 0.21
CA ASN A 174 20.49 -6.93 -0.61
C ASN A 174 19.86 -8.13 0.09
N VAL A 175 18.91 -8.78 -0.61
CA VAL A 175 18.16 -9.94 -0.10
C VAL A 175 18.45 -11.22 -0.88
N SER A 176 19.64 -11.31 -1.46
CA SER A 176 20.09 -12.49 -2.20
C SER A 176 20.12 -13.72 -1.29
N LYS A 177 19.44 -14.78 -1.70
CA LYS A 177 19.49 -16.08 -1.00
C LYS A 177 20.87 -16.73 -1.06
N ARG A 178 21.65 -16.39 -2.08
CA ARG A 178 22.96 -17.00 -2.31
C ARG A 178 24.03 -16.39 -1.41
N ASP A 179 23.99 -15.08 -1.24
CA ASP A 179 25.07 -14.32 -0.60
C ASP A 179 24.70 -13.87 0.83
N GLY A 180 23.50 -14.19 1.30
CA GLY A 180 22.95 -13.74 2.58
C GLY A 180 22.45 -12.28 2.52
N LEU A 181 21.84 -11.86 3.62
CA LEU A 181 21.32 -10.51 3.74
C LEU A 181 22.46 -9.52 3.97
N ARG A 182 22.45 -8.42 3.23
CA ARG A 182 23.42 -7.34 3.37
C ARG A 182 22.74 -5.97 3.34
N LEU A 183 23.33 -5.03 4.07
CA LEU A 183 22.95 -3.64 4.06
C LEU A 183 24.19 -2.82 3.71
N ILE A 184 24.09 -1.91 2.75
CA ILE A 184 25.20 -1.08 2.30
C ILE A 184 24.82 0.38 2.61
N SER A 185 25.76 1.07 3.29
CA SER A 185 25.58 2.50 3.56
C SER A 185 26.07 3.36 2.40
N ARG A 186 25.67 4.64 2.40
CA ARG A 186 26.15 5.65 1.43
C ARG A 186 27.63 5.94 1.57
N GLU A 187 28.21 5.66 2.75
CA GLU A 187 29.61 5.81 3.08
C GLU A 187 30.45 4.56 2.75
N LEU A 188 29.92 3.67 1.92
CA LEU A 188 30.61 2.44 1.48
C LEU A 188 30.94 1.47 2.63
N VAL A 189 30.09 1.43 3.65
CA VAL A 189 30.15 0.40 4.68
C VAL A 189 29.16 -0.72 4.35
N GLU A 190 29.63 -1.94 4.25
CA GLU A 190 28.80 -3.12 4.02
C GLU A 190 28.59 -3.88 5.33
N PHE A 191 27.32 -4.05 5.74
CA PHE A 191 26.94 -4.87 6.88
C PHE A 191 26.43 -6.21 6.40
N HIS A 192 27.09 -7.30 6.81
CA HIS A 192 26.64 -8.67 6.59
C HIS A 192 25.67 -9.06 7.69
N LEU A 193 24.38 -9.13 7.37
CA LEU A 193 23.31 -9.50 8.31
C LEU A 193 23.14 -11.03 8.42
N GLY A 194 23.60 -11.78 7.41
CA GLY A 194 23.47 -13.24 7.36
C GLY A 194 22.04 -13.72 7.11
N ASP A 195 21.49 -14.54 8.00
CA ASP A 195 20.11 -15.02 7.94
C ASP A 195 19.09 -14.01 8.50
N PRO A 196 17.77 -14.19 8.26
CA PRO A 196 16.73 -13.28 8.78
C PRO A 196 16.52 -13.30 10.29
N GLY A 197 17.14 -14.27 11.00
CA GLY A 197 16.95 -14.40 12.44
C GLY A 197 17.54 -13.24 13.22
N ARG A 198 16.87 -12.87 14.33
CA ARG A 198 17.32 -11.81 15.28
C ARG A 198 17.58 -10.46 14.59
N MET A 199 16.80 -10.14 13.58
CA MET A 199 17.01 -8.94 12.75
C MET A 199 17.03 -7.66 13.58
N THR A 200 16.14 -7.51 14.55
CA THR A 200 16.08 -6.33 15.42
C THR A 200 17.41 -6.08 16.14
N GLU A 201 18.02 -7.12 16.67
CA GLU A 201 19.31 -7.00 17.37
C GLU A 201 20.44 -6.65 16.41
N LYS A 202 20.46 -7.27 15.22
CA LYS A 202 21.44 -6.97 14.17
C LYS A 202 21.33 -5.51 13.71
N LEU A 203 20.12 -4.99 13.52
CA LEU A 203 19.88 -3.61 13.11
C LEU A 203 20.24 -2.61 14.23
N GLN A 204 20.09 -2.98 15.51
CA GLN A 204 20.58 -2.16 16.63
C GLN A 204 22.11 -2.03 16.58
N VAL A 205 22.82 -3.11 16.26
CA VAL A 205 24.28 -3.06 16.08
C VAL A 205 24.64 -2.18 14.89
N VAL A 206 23.96 -2.31 13.74
CA VAL A 206 24.15 -1.42 12.58
C VAL A 206 23.99 0.04 13.00
N ALA A 207 22.90 0.37 13.69
CA ALA A 207 22.61 1.74 14.15
C ALA A 207 23.69 2.29 15.09
N ALA A 208 24.28 1.44 15.93
CA ALA A 208 25.34 1.84 16.85
C ALA A 208 26.70 2.03 16.14
N PHE A 209 26.97 1.28 15.07
CA PHE A 209 28.23 1.36 14.34
C PHE A 209 28.26 2.49 13.31
N LEU A 210 27.17 2.72 12.60
CA LEU A 210 27.11 3.62 11.44
C LEU A 210 27.62 5.05 11.77
N PRO A 211 27.18 5.72 12.86
CA PRO A 211 27.67 7.05 13.21
C PRO A 211 29.16 7.08 13.60
N ARG A 212 29.66 5.97 14.17
CA ARG A 212 31.08 5.87 14.57
C ARG A 212 31.99 5.72 13.37
N LEU A 213 31.56 4.98 12.34
CA LEU A 213 32.32 4.79 11.11
C LEU A 213 32.36 6.08 10.30
N HIS A 214 31.29 6.84 10.32
CA HIS A 214 31.23 8.17 9.71
C HIS A 214 32.31 9.12 10.27
N SER A 215 32.56 9.07 11.57
CA SER A 215 33.58 9.91 12.25
C SER A 215 35.02 9.51 11.95
N LEU A 216 35.25 8.29 11.43
CA LEU A 216 36.61 7.79 11.14
C LEU A 216 37.19 8.29 9.79
N GLY A 217 36.38 8.99 8.97
CA GLY A 217 36.84 9.64 7.73
C GLY A 217 37.51 8.66 6.75
N SER A 218 37.24 7.36 6.85
CA SER A 218 37.93 6.35 6.06
C SER A 218 37.35 6.31 4.65
N SER A 219 38.15 6.64 3.66
CA SER A 219 37.83 6.37 2.24
C SER A 219 37.96 4.88 1.88
N ALA A 220 38.18 4.00 2.85
CA ALA A 220 38.33 2.58 2.63
C ALA A 220 36.94 1.87 2.77
N TYR A 221 36.70 0.93 1.89
CA TYR A 221 35.55 0.05 1.97
C TYR A 221 35.65 -0.80 3.25
N VAL A 222 34.61 -0.74 4.09
CA VAL A 222 34.57 -1.43 5.39
C VAL A 222 33.47 -2.47 5.37
N ILE A 223 33.80 -3.68 5.77
CA ILE A 223 32.84 -4.77 5.97
C ILE A 223 32.65 -4.99 7.46
N VAL A 224 31.41 -4.99 7.92
CA VAL A 224 31.04 -5.28 9.30
C VAL A 224 30.13 -6.51 9.29
N ASP A 225 30.63 -7.62 9.78
CA ASP A 225 29.83 -8.84 9.95
C ASP A 225 29.06 -8.75 11.27
N VAL A 226 27.75 -8.65 11.17
CA VAL A 226 26.78 -8.59 12.29
C VAL A 226 25.84 -9.79 12.31
N SER A 227 26.19 -10.86 11.59
CA SER A 227 25.43 -12.12 11.60
C SER A 227 25.26 -12.69 13.01
N SER A 228 26.25 -12.41 13.86
CA SER A 228 26.21 -12.65 15.32
C SER A 228 26.26 -11.31 16.06
N PRO A 229 25.14 -10.75 16.47
CA PRO A 229 25.08 -9.39 17.01
C PRO A 229 25.88 -9.20 18.31
N GLU A 230 26.17 -10.27 19.07
CA GLU A 230 26.99 -10.19 20.29
C GLU A 230 28.50 -10.05 19.99
N ARG A 231 28.94 -10.40 18.76
CA ARG A 231 30.36 -10.42 18.38
C ARG A 231 30.54 -9.88 16.97
N PRO A 232 30.26 -8.59 16.72
CA PRO A 232 30.45 -8.00 15.41
C PRO A 232 31.94 -7.99 15.04
N VAL A 233 32.23 -8.33 13.78
CA VAL A 233 33.60 -8.38 13.26
C VAL A 233 33.75 -7.31 12.18
N VAL A 234 34.73 -6.41 12.35
CA VAL A 234 35.06 -5.36 11.38
C VAL A 234 36.26 -5.78 10.54
N ARG A 235 36.13 -5.72 9.24
CA ARG A 235 37.20 -5.98 8.28
C ARG A 235 37.35 -4.77 7.38
N LYS A 236 38.57 -4.32 7.15
CA LYS A 236 38.87 -3.33 6.09
C LYS A 236 39.16 -4.12 4.82
N SER A 237 38.52 -3.71 3.72
CA SER A 237 38.91 -4.23 2.40
C SER A 237 40.24 -3.61 2.02
N PRO A 238 41.14 -4.37 1.45
CA PRO A 238 42.44 -3.87 0.98
C PRO A 238 42.30 -2.83 -0.14
#